data_768b4238ba2e695c6da58a2aaf1144df
#
_entry.id   768b4238ba2e695c6da58a2aaf1144df
#
_cell.length_a   1.000
_cell.length_b   1.000
_cell.length_c   1.000
_cell.angle_alpha   90.00
_cell.angle_beta   90.00
_cell.angle_gamma   90.00
#
_symmetry.space_group_name_H-M   'P 1'
#
loop_
_entity.id
_entity.type
_entity.pdbx_description
1 polymer ?
#
loop_
_entity_poly.entity_id
_entity_poly.type
_entity_poly.pdbx_seq_one_letter_code
_entity_poly.pdbx_strand_id
1 'polypeptide(L)'
;FAFKSLLDMPRKEALAVVAALIGAMSYTIISLGWLPHMSIIAAITVLILYGLARGLKYNDMQKGMVGAVGQGMGAIYLFFFIGLMVSALMMSGAIPTLMYYGFGLISPTYFYFSAFALCSIIGISIGSSLTTCATVGVAFMGMAAAFHADMAMTAGAIVSGAFFGDKMSPLSDTTGI
;
A
#
# COMPACT_ATOMS: atom_id res chain seq x y z
N PHE A 1 28.95 -4.50 9.50
CA PHE A 1 29.65 -5.82 9.55
C PHE A 1 28.72 -6.96 10.02
N ALA A 2 27.64 -6.71 10.76
CA ALA A 2 26.69 -7.74 11.20
C ALA A 2 25.76 -8.26 10.08
N PHE A 3 25.57 -7.50 9.01
CA PHE A 3 24.76 -7.92 7.85
C PHE A 3 25.42 -9.06 7.05
N LYS A 4 26.73 -9.24 7.14
CA LYS A 4 27.47 -10.24 6.40
C LYS A 4 27.28 -11.66 6.95
N SER A 5 26.98 -11.81 8.26
CA SER A 5 26.71 -13.12 8.86
C SER A 5 25.29 -13.64 8.61
N LEU A 6 24.34 -12.75 8.29
CA LEU A 6 22.99 -13.12 7.83
C LEU A 6 22.98 -13.55 6.35
N LEU A 7 23.99 -13.12 5.58
CA LEU A 7 24.17 -13.46 4.16
C LEU A 7 24.86 -14.80 3.94
N ASP A 8 25.40 -15.45 4.99
CA ASP A 8 26.00 -16.81 4.90
C ASP A 8 24.95 -17.94 4.90
N MET A 9 23.66 -17.59 4.85
CA MET A 9 22.62 -18.58 4.57
C MET A 9 22.69 -18.99 3.07
N PRO A 10 22.72 -20.29 2.78
CA PRO A 10 22.65 -20.77 1.41
C PRO A 10 21.34 -20.24 0.76
N ARG A 11 21.43 -19.74 -0.45
CA ARG A 11 20.28 -19.12 -1.18
C ARG A 11 19.01 -19.98 -1.14
N LYS A 12 19.17 -21.31 -1.13
CA LYS A 12 18.05 -22.26 -1.05
C LYS A 12 17.31 -22.19 0.29
N GLU A 13 18.01 -22.04 1.41
CA GLU A 13 17.39 -21.90 2.74
C GLU A 13 16.69 -20.54 2.88
N ALA A 14 17.32 -19.46 2.40
CA ALA A 14 16.70 -18.14 2.41
C ALA A 14 15.39 -18.13 1.61
N LEU A 15 15.39 -18.72 0.41
CA LEU A 15 14.18 -18.86 -0.41
C LEU A 15 13.11 -19.72 0.28
N ALA A 16 13.51 -20.82 0.94
CA ALA A 16 12.58 -21.68 1.67
C ALA A 16 11.93 -20.94 2.85
N VAL A 17 12.71 -20.17 3.61
CA VAL A 17 12.18 -19.35 4.73
C VAL A 17 11.22 -18.29 4.23
N VAL A 18 11.55 -17.57 3.15
CA VAL A 18 10.67 -16.57 2.55
C VAL A 18 9.38 -17.22 2.02
N ALA A 19 9.49 -18.34 1.32
CA ALA A 19 8.32 -19.07 0.81
C ALA A 19 7.43 -19.59 1.96
N ALA A 20 8.03 -20.12 3.03
CA ALA A 20 7.31 -20.57 4.22
C ALA A 20 6.58 -19.41 4.93
N LEU A 21 7.20 -18.24 5.02
CA LEU A 21 6.59 -17.04 5.60
C LEU A 21 5.40 -16.55 4.77
N ILE A 22 5.57 -16.44 3.45
CA ILE A 22 4.50 -16.03 2.54
C ILE A 22 3.34 -17.04 2.61
N GLY A 23 3.63 -18.33 2.61
CA GLY A 23 2.65 -19.40 2.75
C GLY A 23 1.90 -19.35 4.09
N ALA A 24 2.64 -19.17 5.20
CA ALA A 24 2.05 -19.05 6.53
C ALA A 24 1.17 -17.81 6.67
N MET A 25 1.62 -16.65 6.17
CA MET A 25 0.84 -15.42 6.18
C MET A 25 -0.43 -15.55 5.31
N SER A 26 -0.32 -16.12 4.13
CA SER A 26 -1.47 -16.37 3.26
C SER A 26 -2.47 -17.31 3.93
N TYR A 27 -2.00 -18.38 4.54
CA TYR A 27 -2.84 -19.32 5.26
C TYR A 27 -3.56 -18.68 6.45
N THR A 28 -2.86 -17.90 7.29
CA THR A 28 -3.47 -17.24 8.46
C THR A 28 -4.50 -16.20 8.05
N ILE A 29 -4.28 -15.45 6.98
CA ILE A 29 -5.22 -14.43 6.49
C ILE A 29 -6.44 -15.08 5.83
N ILE A 30 -6.23 -16.07 4.94
CA ILE A 30 -7.31 -16.66 4.13
C ILE A 30 -8.10 -17.70 4.93
N SER A 31 -7.43 -18.62 5.64
CA SER A 31 -8.09 -19.75 6.30
C SER A 31 -8.54 -19.43 7.73
N LEU A 32 -7.75 -18.64 8.48
CA LEU A 32 -8.06 -18.28 9.86
C LEU A 32 -8.77 -16.93 9.99
N GLY A 33 -8.88 -16.14 8.89
CA GLY A 33 -9.52 -14.83 8.92
C GLY A 33 -8.81 -13.81 9.81
N TRP A 34 -7.51 -14.02 10.08
CA TRP A 34 -6.75 -13.11 10.94
C TRP A 34 -6.55 -11.77 10.24
N LEU A 35 -6.57 -10.72 11.04
CA LEU A 35 -6.18 -9.39 10.55
C LEU A 35 -4.71 -9.40 10.10
N PRO A 36 -4.35 -8.73 8.99
CA PRO A 36 -3.00 -8.78 8.42
C PRO A 36 -1.89 -8.46 9.42
N HIS A 37 -2.12 -7.53 10.34
CA HIS A 37 -1.13 -7.16 11.35
C HIS A 37 -0.86 -8.27 12.37
N MET A 38 -1.85 -9.10 12.71
CA MET A 38 -1.65 -10.27 13.59
C MET A 38 -0.76 -11.31 12.92
N SER A 39 -0.98 -11.55 11.62
CA SER A 39 -0.14 -12.45 10.83
C SER A 39 1.30 -11.96 10.73
N ILE A 40 1.53 -10.65 10.59
CA ILE A 40 2.86 -10.05 10.57
C ILE A 40 3.56 -10.22 11.92
N ILE A 41 2.88 -9.95 13.03
CA ILE A 41 3.44 -10.13 14.38
C ILE A 41 3.83 -11.59 14.62
N ALA A 42 2.97 -12.54 14.25
CA ALA A 42 3.28 -13.96 14.34
C ALA A 42 4.49 -14.34 13.49
N ALA A 43 4.57 -13.87 12.26
CA ALA A 43 5.70 -14.09 11.36
C ALA A 43 7.02 -13.55 11.93
N ILE A 44 7.02 -12.33 12.47
CA ILE A 44 8.20 -11.72 13.12
C ILE A 44 8.61 -12.56 14.34
N THR A 45 7.66 -13.01 15.16
CA THR A 45 7.94 -13.84 16.34
C THR A 45 8.61 -15.17 15.94
N VAL A 46 8.06 -15.84 14.92
CA VAL A 46 8.64 -17.09 14.39
C VAL A 46 10.05 -16.85 13.85
N LEU A 47 10.29 -15.76 13.13
CA LEU A 47 11.63 -15.42 12.63
C LEU A 47 12.63 -15.17 13.76
N ILE A 48 12.22 -14.48 14.83
CA ILE A 48 13.08 -14.25 16.00
C ILE A 48 13.43 -15.58 16.65
N LEU A 49 12.45 -16.44 16.89
CA LEU A 49 12.68 -17.76 17.48
C LEU A 49 13.59 -18.63 16.60
N TYR A 50 13.38 -18.63 15.30
CA TYR A 50 14.24 -19.32 14.34
C TYR A 50 15.68 -18.81 14.36
N GLY A 51 15.87 -17.47 14.41
CA GLY A 51 17.19 -16.85 14.50
C GLY A 51 17.91 -17.22 15.79
N LEU A 52 17.20 -17.22 16.93
CA LEU A 52 17.75 -17.66 18.22
C LEU A 52 18.12 -19.15 18.22
N ALA A 53 17.30 -20.02 17.63
CA ALA A 53 17.59 -21.44 17.47
C ALA A 53 18.83 -21.70 16.60
N ARG A 54 19.13 -20.81 15.65
CA ARG A 54 20.35 -20.82 14.83
C ARG A 54 21.58 -20.22 15.54
N GLY A 55 21.42 -19.76 16.80
CA GLY A 55 22.52 -19.23 17.61
C GLY A 55 22.85 -17.75 17.33
N LEU A 56 21.97 -17.02 16.62
CA LEU A 56 22.11 -15.58 16.44
C LEU A 56 21.87 -14.86 17.76
N LYS A 57 22.71 -13.87 18.07
CA LYS A 57 22.50 -13.04 19.26
C LYS A 57 21.34 -12.09 19.04
N TYR A 58 20.47 -11.98 20.03
CA TYR A 58 19.31 -11.07 19.99
C TYR A 58 19.69 -9.63 19.61
N ASN A 59 20.84 -9.15 20.13
CA ASN A 59 21.34 -7.81 19.81
C ASN A 59 21.64 -7.58 18.32
N ASP A 60 22.11 -8.58 17.62
CA ASP A 60 22.41 -8.47 16.18
C ASP A 60 21.13 -8.50 15.35
N MET A 61 20.14 -9.29 15.78
CA MET A 61 18.81 -9.32 15.18
C MET A 61 18.09 -7.99 15.41
N GLN A 62 18.18 -7.41 16.61
CA GLN A 62 17.61 -6.09 16.92
C GLN A 62 18.23 -4.99 16.07
N LYS A 63 19.54 -4.98 15.88
CA LYS A 63 20.22 -4.02 14.99
C LYS A 63 19.75 -4.16 13.54
N GLY A 64 19.55 -5.39 13.07
CA GLY A 64 18.99 -5.65 11.73
C GLY A 64 17.58 -5.12 11.57
N MET A 65 16.71 -5.34 12.56
CA MET A 65 15.33 -4.82 12.57
C MET A 65 15.30 -3.28 12.59
N VAL A 66 16.12 -2.64 13.45
CA VAL A 66 16.23 -1.17 13.51
C VAL A 66 16.73 -0.61 12.17
N GLY A 67 17.72 -1.27 11.55
CA GLY A 67 18.22 -0.88 10.24
C GLY A 67 17.14 -0.98 9.14
N ALA A 68 16.32 -2.03 9.16
CA ALA A 68 15.22 -2.20 8.21
C ALA A 68 14.13 -1.13 8.40
N VAL A 69 13.79 -0.78 9.66
CA VAL A 69 12.86 0.33 9.96
C VAL A 69 13.42 1.64 9.44
N GLY A 70 14.73 1.90 9.62
CA GLY A 70 15.39 3.09 9.09
C GLY A 70 15.26 3.24 7.57
N GLN A 71 15.36 2.16 6.82
CA GLN A 71 15.16 2.16 5.37
C GLN A 71 13.69 2.44 4.97
N GLY A 72 12.73 2.00 5.79
CA GLY A 72 11.30 2.25 5.57
C GLY A 72 10.81 3.62 6.04
N MET A 73 11.64 4.39 6.75
CA MET A 73 11.23 5.63 7.42
C MET A 73 10.70 6.67 6.43
N GLY A 74 11.29 6.75 5.23
CA GLY A 74 10.82 7.64 4.15
C GLY A 74 9.38 7.36 3.75
N ALA A 75 9.00 6.09 3.60
CA ALA A 75 7.62 5.69 3.30
C ALA A 75 6.66 6.04 4.45
N ILE A 76 7.08 5.84 5.71
CA ILE A 76 6.26 6.19 6.88
C ILE A 76 5.97 7.70 6.91
N TYR A 77 6.98 8.55 6.69
CA TYR A 77 6.79 10.00 6.60
C TYR A 77 5.85 10.37 5.46
N LEU A 78 6.02 9.74 4.29
CA LEU A 78 5.16 10.00 3.14
C LEU A 78 3.69 9.68 3.47
N PHE A 79 3.39 8.53 4.05
CA PHE A 79 2.03 8.17 4.47
C PHE A 79 1.46 9.13 5.52
N PHE A 80 2.28 9.59 6.45
CA PHE A 80 1.87 10.59 7.43
C PHE A 80 1.45 11.90 6.76
N PHE A 81 2.26 12.43 5.84
CA PHE A 81 1.93 13.65 5.10
C PHE A 81 0.71 13.48 4.18
N ILE A 82 0.55 12.31 3.55
CA ILE A 82 -0.66 12.01 2.77
C ILE A 82 -1.90 12.06 3.68
N GLY A 83 -1.85 11.48 4.87
CA GLY A 83 -2.94 11.53 5.83
C GLY A 83 -3.31 12.95 6.24
N LEU A 84 -2.33 13.80 6.51
CA LEU A 84 -2.54 15.23 6.77
C LEU A 84 -3.18 15.96 5.59
N MET A 85 -2.70 15.70 4.38
CA MET A 85 -3.23 16.29 3.16
C MET A 85 -4.70 15.91 2.93
N VAL A 86 -5.03 14.62 3.06
CA VAL A 86 -6.42 14.13 2.93
C VAL A 86 -7.32 14.80 3.99
N SER A 87 -6.88 14.86 5.24
CA SER A 87 -7.62 15.56 6.30
C SER A 87 -7.86 17.03 5.96
N ALA A 88 -6.86 17.75 5.48
CA ALA A 88 -6.98 19.14 5.08
C ALA A 88 -7.96 19.32 3.92
N LEU A 89 -7.91 18.44 2.90
CA LEU A 89 -8.85 18.45 1.77
C LEU A 89 -10.29 18.14 2.17
N MET A 90 -10.49 17.27 3.16
CA MET A 90 -11.82 17.00 3.72
C MET A 90 -12.35 18.22 4.48
N MET A 91 -11.53 18.83 5.35
CA MET A 91 -11.92 20.01 6.14
C MET A 91 -12.14 21.25 5.28
N SER A 92 -11.38 21.44 4.20
CA SER A 92 -11.56 22.55 3.24
C SER A 92 -12.81 22.42 2.38
N GLY A 93 -13.48 21.25 2.40
CA GLY A 93 -14.63 20.97 1.56
C GLY A 93 -14.28 20.59 0.12
N ALA A 94 -13.00 20.50 -0.24
CA ALA A 94 -12.59 20.16 -1.61
C ALA A 94 -13.08 18.77 -2.02
N ILE A 95 -12.90 17.75 -1.17
CA ILE A 95 -13.40 16.40 -1.45
C ILE A 95 -14.92 16.34 -1.49
N PRO A 96 -15.68 16.87 -0.51
CA PRO A 96 -17.13 16.96 -0.59
C PRO A 96 -17.65 17.69 -1.84
N THR A 97 -16.98 18.75 -2.25
CA THR A 97 -17.34 19.50 -3.48
C THR A 97 -17.14 18.65 -4.75
N LEU A 98 -16.00 17.94 -4.85
CA LEU A 98 -15.75 16.99 -5.93
C LEU A 98 -16.80 15.88 -5.98
N MET A 99 -17.22 15.38 -4.82
CA MET A 99 -18.29 14.39 -4.73
C MET A 99 -19.62 14.96 -5.24
N TYR A 100 -20.00 16.15 -4.79
CA TYR A 100 -21.25 16.80 -5.18
C TYR A 100 -21.37 16.99 -6.70
N TYR A 101 -20.34 17.55 -7.33
CA TYR A 101 -20.32 17.70 -8.80
C TYR A 101 -20.18 16.35 -9.51
N GLY A 102 -19.42 15.41 -8.93
CA GLY A 102 -19.28 14.06 -9.46
C GLY A 102 -20.61 13.32 -9.56
N PHE A 103 -21.51 13.47 -8.59
CA PHE A 103 -22.85 12.87 -8.63
C PHE A 103 -23.69 13.33 -9.81
N GLY A 104 -23.49 14.58 -10.27
CA GLY A 104 -24.20 15.12 -11.43
C GLY A 104 -23.65 14.68 -12.79
N LEU A 105 -22.38 14.26 -12.82
CA LEU A 105 -21.65 13.96 -14.06
C LEU A 105 -21.45 12.45 -14.28
N ILE A 106 -21.41 11.67 -13.22
CA ILE A 106 -21.05 10.25 -13.26
C ILE A 106 -22.32 9.40 -13.14
N SER A 107 -22.63 8.67 -14.22
CA SER A 107 -23.71 7.69 -14.19
C SER A 107 -23.31 6.46 -13.35
N PRO A 108 -24.19 5.95 -12.46
CA PRO A 108 -23.93 4.74 -11.70
C PRO A 108 -23.58 3.52 -12.56
N THR A 109 -24.12 3.44 -13.78
CA THR A 109 -23.88 2.33 -14.72
C THR A 109 -22.42 2.26 -15.17
N TYR A 110 -21.76 3.41 -15.36
CA TYR A 110 -20.37 3.50 -15.81
C TYR A 110 -19.42 3.95 -14.72
N PHE A 111 -19.84 3.82 -13.45
CA PHE A 111 -19.12 4.37 -12.30
C PHE A 111 -17.67 3.87 -12.21
N TYR A 112 -17.44 2.56 -12.30
CA TYR A 112 -16.10 1.97 -12.21
C TYR A 112 -15.19 2.40 -13.35
N PHE A 113 -15.73 2.47 -14.57
CA PHE A 113 -14.99 2.97 -15.72
C PHE A 113 -14.63 4.44 -15.57
N SER A 114 -15.57 5.28 -15.09
CA SER A 114 -15.32 6.69 -14.83
C SER A 114 -14.26 6.89 -13.75
N ALA A 115 -14.28 6.09 -12.69
CA ALA A 115 -13.28 6.12 -11.64
C ALA A 115 -11.89 5.77 -12.21
N PHE A 116 -11.78 4.70 -12.98
CA PHE A 116 -10.53 4.32 -13.65
C PHE A 116 -10.04 5.43 -14.61
N ALA A 117 -10.90 5.92 -15.50
CA ALA A 117 -10.52 6.89 -16.52
C ALA A 117 -10.08 8.22 -15.91
N LEU A 118 -10.83 8.77 -14.93
CA LEU A 118 -10.48 10.02 -14.29
C LEU A 118 -9.22 9.89 -13.42
N CYS A 119 -9.07 8.80 -12.68
CA CYS A 119 -7.82 8.55 -11.95
C CYS A 119 -6.62 8.39 -12.89
N SER A 120 -6.82 7.82 -14.10
CA SER A 120 -5.75 7.71 -15.10
C SER A 120 -5.35 9.09 -15.65
N ILE A 121 -6.31 9.92 -16.05
CA ILE A 121 -6.05 11.27 -16.59
C ILE A 121 -5.34 12.13 -15.55
N ILE A 122 -5.83 12.11 -14.32
CA ILE A 122 -5.25 12.88 -13.22
C ILE A 122 -3.88 12.33 -12.84
N GLY A 123 -3.71 10.99 -12.82
CA GLY A 123 -2.44 10.33 -12.59
C GLY A 123 -1.38 10.71 -13.63
N ILE A 124 -1.74 10.80 -14.91
CA ILE A 124 -0.86 11.30 -15.99
C ILE A 124 -0.44 12.74 -15.71
N SER A 125 -1.37 13.58 -15.27
CA SER A 125 -1.12 15.00 -15.04
C SER A 125 -0.23 15.27 -13.83
N ILE A 126 -0.43 14.52 -12.74
CA ILE A 126 0.31 14.67 -11.47
C ILE A 126 1.63 13.88 -11.48
N GLY A 127 1.65 12.70 -12.12
CA GLY A 127 2.80 11.80 -12.11
C GLY A 127 3.02 11.06 -10.79
N SER A 128 1.97 10.96 -9.94
CA SER A 128 2.05 10.25 -8.67
C SER A 128 0.78 9.45 -8.41
N SER A 129 0.90 8.12 -8.38
CA SER A 129 -0.22 7.23 -8.10
C SER A 129 -0.76 7.40 -6.69
N LEU A 130 0.11 7.56 -5.70
CA LEU A 130 -0.28 7.73 -4.30
C LEU A 130 -1.08 9.01 -4.08
N THR A 131 -0.63 10.12 -4.66
CA THR A 131 -1.35 11.41 -4.58
C THR A 131 -2.71 11.34 -5.24
N THR A 132 -2.82 10.70 -6.40
CA THR A 132 -4.09 10.50 -7.12
C THR A 132 -5.06 9.66 -6.29
N CYS A 133 -4.61 8.55 -5.70
CA CYS A 133 -5.43 7.72 -4.81
C CYS A 133 -5.89 8.51 -3.58
N ALA A 134 -4.99 9.29 -2.96
CA ALA A 134 -5.28 10.02 -1.74
C ALA A 134 -6.21 11.24 -1.93
N THR A 135 -6.32 11.77 -3.14
CA THR A 135 -7.17 12.93 -3.46
C THR A 135 -8.48 12.49 -4.13
N VAL A 136 -8.42 12.25 -5.42
CA VAL A 136 -9.58 11.90 -6.24
C VAL A 136 -10.09 10.50 -5.89
N GLY A 137 -9.21 9.56 -5.57
CA GLY A 137 -9.60 8.23 -5.14
C GLY A 137 -10.49 8.24 -3.90
N VAL A 138 -10.19 9.07 -2.90
CA VAL A 138 -11.02 9.21 -1.69
C VAL A 138 -12.40 9.75 -2.04
N ALA A 139 -12.51 10.72 -2.97
CA ALA A 139 -13.80 11.21 -3.42
C ALA A 139 -14.63 10.12 -4.12
N PHE A 140 -14.01 9.29 -4.97
CA PHE A 140 -14.68 8.15 -5.60
C PHE A 140 -15.11 7.09 -4.58
N MET A 141 -14.32 6.82 -3.54
CA MET A 141 -14.73 5.91 -2.46
C MET A 141 -15.95 6.44 -1.71
N GLY A 142 -16.01 7.76 -1.46
CA GLY A 142 -17.20 8.39 -0.87
C GLY A 142 -18.43 8.29 -1.77
N MET A 143 -18.27 8.50 -3.09
CA MET A 143 -19.35 8.31 -4.06
C MET A 143 -19.82 6.85 -4.15
N ALA A 144 -18.89 5.90 -4.08
CA ALA A 144 -19.21 4.47 -4.08
C ALA A 144 -20.13 4.10 -2.91
N ALA A 145 -19.84 4.61 -1.72
CA ALA A 145 -20.69 4.41 -0.55
C ALA A 145 -22.11 4.96 -0.77
N ALA A 146 -22.25 6.13 -1.39
CA ALA A 146 -23.54 6.75 -1.65
C ALA A 146 -24.32 6.06 -2.80
N PHE A 147 -23.65 5.52 -3.80
CA PHE A 147 -24.26 4.74 -4.89
C PHE A 147 -24.52 3.27 -4.52
N HIS A 148 -24.15 2.85 -3.30
CA HIS A 148 -24.15 1.43 -2.90
C HIS A 148 -23.34 0.53 -3.87
N ALA A 149 -22.28 1.10 -4.47
CA ALA A 149 -21.38 0.37 -5.35
C ALA A 149 -20.43 -0.53 -4.54
N ASP A 150 -19.90 -1.58 -5.17
CA ASP A 150 -18.94 -2.47 -4.52
C ASP A 150 -17.64 -1.71 -4.22
N MET A 151 -17.27 -1.67 -2.93
CA MET A 151 -16.11 -0.92 -2.45
C MET A 151 -14.79 -1.52 -2.93
N ALA A 152 -14.72 -2.85 -3.06
CA ALA A 152 -13.50 -3.52 -3.52
C ALA A 152 -13.26 -3.29 -5.00
N MET A 153 -14.32 -3.35 -5.82
CA MET A 153 -14.23 -3.03 -7.25
C MET A 153 -13.89 -1.56 -7.47
N THR A 154 -14.46 -0.66 -6.66
CA THR A 154 -14.14 0.78 -6.72
C THR A 154 -12.67 1.02 -6.39
N ALA A 155 -12.17 0.45 -5.30
CA ALA A 155 -10.77 0.58 -4.92
C ALA A 155 -9.85 0.01 -6.02
N GLY A 156 -10.20 -1.14 -6.60
CA GLY A 156 -9.47 -1.73 -7.72
C GLY A 156 -9.41 -0.81 -8.95
N ALA A 157 -10.53 -0.18 -9.32
CA ALA A 157 -10.61 0.76 -10.44
C ALA A 157 -9.75 2.01 -10.19
N ILE A 158 -9.83 2.60 -8.98
CA ILE A 158 -9.03 3.76 -8.56
C ILE A 158 -7.54 3.45 -8.62
N VAL A 159 -7.11 2.38 -7.96
CA VAL A 159 -5.70 2.00 -7.89
C VAL A 159 -5.16 1.69 -9.29
N SER A 160 -5.88 0.88 -10.07
CA SER A 160 -5.47 0.56 -11.44
C SER A 160 -5.35 1.81 -12.31
N GLY A 161 -6.32 2.74 -12.23
CA GLY A 161 -6.28 4.00 -12.96
C GLY A 161 -5.12 4.90 -12.53
N ALA A 162 -4.93 5.06 -11.23
CA ALA A 162 -3.86 5.90 -10.69
C ALA A 162 -2.46 5.39 -11.07
N PHE A 163 -2.23 4.07 -10.97
CA PHE A 163 -0.96 3.47 -11.38
C PHE A 163 -0.75 3.47 -12.89
N PHE A 164 -1.81 3.25 -13.67
CA PHE A 164 -1.74 3.38 -15.13
C PHE A 164 -1.35 4.81 -15.52
N GLY A 165 -2.00 5.81 -14.90
CA GLY A 165 -1.69 7.21 -15.15
C GLY A 165 -0.26 7.58 -14.77
N ASP A 166 0.19 7.16 -13.60
CA ASP A 166 1.56 7.37 -13.12
C ASP A 166 2.59 6.79 -14.10
N LYS A 167 2.39 5.56 -14.58
CA LYS A 167 3.30 4.90 -15.52
C LYS A 167 3.32 5.55 -16.92
N MET A 168 2.25 6.20 -17.33
CA MET A 168 2.15 6.91 -18.61
C MET A 168 2.60 8.39 -18.49
N SER A 169 2.79 8.89 -17.27
CA SER A 169 3.18 10.28 -17.03
C SER A 169 4.67 10.51 -17.32
N PRO A 170 5.03 11.56 -18.06
CA PRO A 170 6.42 11.99 -18.20
C PRO A 170 6.99 12.59 -16.90
N LEU A 171 6.13 12.90 -15.92
CA LEU A 171 6.47 13.46 -14.60
C LEU A 171 6.53 12.40 -13.51
N SER A 172 6.44 11.11 -13.86
CA SER A 172 6.37 10.02 -12.86
C SER A 172 7.63 9.94 -12.02
N ASP A 173 7.45 9.95 -10.71
CA ASP A 173 8.52 9.75 -9.72
C ASP A 173 9.17 8.35 -9.82
N THR A 174 8.45 7.39 -10.41
CA THR A 174 8.86 5.97 -10.45
C THR A 174 9.41 5.53 -11.80
N THR A 175 9.18 6.29 -12.88
CA THR A 175 9.62 5.97 -14.25
C THR A 175 10.58 7.01 -14.83
N GLY A 176 10.79 8.13 -14.17
CA GLY A 176 11.66 9.23 -14.58
C GLY A 176 13.15 9.04 -14.26
N ILE A 177 13.63 7.79 -14.17
CA ILE A 177 15.06 7.46 -13.97
C ILE A 177 15.63 6.89 -15.25
#